data_c159b67248dae5fa49ffe1e393a2faa2
#
_entry.id   c159b67248dae5fa49ffe1e393a2faa2
#
_cell.length_a   1.000
_cell.length_b   1.000
_cell.length_c   1.000
_cell.angle_alpha   90.00
_cell.angle_beta   90.00
_cell.angle_gamma   90.00
#
_symmetry.space_group_name_H-M   'P 1'
#
loop_
_entity.id
_entity.type
_entity.pdbx_description
1 polymer ?
#
loop_
_entity_poly.entity_id
_entity_poly.type
_entity_poly.pdbx_seq_one_letter_code
_entity_poly.pdbx_strand_id
1 'polypeptide(L)'
;FQEKLQQLEKESAEVIVHGIFEGLKEKYNSNSALEHLNTIEANILDNIQIFKGFKSEGEMTQEGLLIDYFREYDLNIILDNSETNECPVIVETNPTYINLFGTIEKVNDGKGNWYSDFTNIKSGSMLRANGGYLVLNVMHLFEEPGVWKSLKRILTYNKLEIQESPYHLSMSSTSLIP
;
A
#
# COMPACT_ATOMS: atom_id res chain seq x y z
N PHE A 1 6.76 38.23 -16.78
CA PHE A 1 6.68 37.37 -17.99
C PHE A 1 6.69 35.88 -17.65
N GLN A 2 7.61 35.46 -16.75
CA GLN A 2 7.71 34.05 -16.30
C GLN A 2 6.46 33.57 -15.54
N GLU A 3 5.93 34.38 -14.63
CA GLU A 3 4.70 34.06 -13.89
C GLU A 3 3.49 33.85 -14.84
N LYS A 4 3.38 34.70 -15.85
CA LYS A 4 2.28 34.60 -16.83
C LYS A 4 2.42 33.38 -17.73
N LEU A 5 3.65 32.97 -18.04
CA LEU A 5 3.95 31.75 -18.77
C LEU A 5 3.58 30.51 -17.94
N GLN A 6 3.99 30.47 -16.68
CA GLN A 6 3.65 29.39 -15.74
C GLN A 6 2.14 29.24 -15.55
N GLN A 7 1.42 30.37 -15.49
CA GLN A 7 -0.02 30.33 -15.35
C GLN A 7 -0.72 29.79 -16.61
N LEU A 8 -0.31 30.21 -17.81
CA LEU A 8 -0.83 29.67 -19.07
C LEU A 8 -0.51 28.19 -19.24
N GLU A 9 0.64 27.77 -18.77
CA GLU A 9 1.03 26.36 -18.78
C GLU A 9 0.20 25.52 -17.81
N LYS A 10 -0.11 26.04 -16.62
CA LYS A 10 -1.00 25.40 -15.65
C LYS A 10 -2.41 25.28 -16.23
N GLU A 11 -2.97 26.33 -16.78
CA GLU A 11 -4.27 26.34 -17.42
C GLU A 11 -4.37 25.34 -18.58
N SER A 12 -3.34 25.25 -19.42
CA SER A 12 -3.30 24.27 -20.51
C SER A 12 -3.23 22.83 -20.03
N ALA A 13 -2.45 22.58 -18.97
CA ALA A 13 -2.36 21.25 -18.35
C ALA A 13 -3.65 20.86 -17.66
N GLU A 14 -4.31 21.81 -17.00
CA GLU A 14 -5.60 21.58 -16.32
C GLU A 14 -6.67 21.02 -17.27
N VAL A 15 -6.77 21.55 -18.47
CA VAL A 15 -7.72 21.06 -19.47
C VAL A 15 -7.45 19.60 -19.85
N ILE A 16 -6.17 19.25 -20.03
CA ILE A 16 -5.78 17.89 -20.43
C ILE A 16 -6.01 16.91 -19.26
N VAL A 17 -5.53 17.27 -18.07
CA VAL A 17 -5.64 16.44 -16.86
C VAL A 17 -7.13 16.23 -16.52
N HIS A 18 -7.91 17.31 -16.51
CA HIS A 18 -9.34 17.22 -16.24
C HIS A 18 -10.06 16.30 -17.23
N GLY A 19 -9.76 16.39 -18.53
CA GLY A 19 -10.37 15.51 -19.54
C GLY A 19 -10.04 14.02 -19.33
N ILE A 20 -8.82 13.70 -18.87
CA ILE A 20 -8.42 12.32 -18.53
C ILE A 20 -9.18 11.84 -17.29
N PHE A 21 -9.25 12.68 -16.25
CA PHE A 21 -9.90 12.32 -14.99
C PHE A 21 -11.42 12.21 -15.12
N GLU A 22 -12.07 13.02 -15.96
CA GLU A 22 -13.50 12.85 -16.24
C GLU A 22 -13.79 11.48 -16.86
N GLY A 23 -13.00 11.02 -17.84
CA GLY A 23 -13.14 9.68 -18.39
C GLY A 23 -12.93 8.56 -17.36
N LEU A 24 -12.04 8.75 -16.38
CA LEU A 24 -11.85 7.80 -15.28
C LEU A 24 -13.03 7.83 -14.29
N LYS A 25 -13.55 9.01 -13.96
CA LYS A 25 -14.70 9.19 -13.06
C LYS A 25 -15.97 8.58 -13.63
N GLU A 26 -16.18 8.66 -14.94
CA GLU A 26 -17.29 7.97 -15.61
C GLU A 26 -17.19 6.45 -15.49
N LYS A 27 -15.98 5.90 -15.54
CA LYS A 27 -15.73 4.47 -15.45
C LYS A 27 -15.84 3.94 -14.02
N TYR A 28 -15.41 4.72 -13.03
CA TYR A 28 -15.34 4.33 -11.63
C TYR A 28 -16.22 5.24 -10.77
N ASN A 29 -17.47 4.83 -10.53
CA ASN A 29 -18.51 5.64 -9.90
C ASN A 29 -18.71 5.40 -8.39
N SER A 30 -17.78 4.70 -7.73
CA SER A 30 -17.81 4.54 -6.27
C SER A 30 -17.37 5.85 -5.60
N ASN A 31 -18.05 6.26 -4.51
CA ASN A 31 -17.74 7.50 -3.81
C ASN A 31 -16.27 7.59 -3.37
N SER A 32 -15.72 6.52 -2.82
CA SER A 32 -14.32 6.47 -2.40
C SER A 32 -13.35 6.58 -3.57
N ALA A 33 -13.68 5.98 -4.73
CA ALA A 33 -12.87 6.10 -5.93
C ALA A 33 -12.90 7.53 -6.48
N LEU A 34 -14.06 8.17 -6.49
CA LEU A 34 -14.20 9.56 -6.94
C LEU A 34 -13.45 10.54 -6.04
N GLU A 35 -13.53 10.37 -4.71
CA GLU A 35 -12.75 11.18 -3.76
C GLU A 35 -11.24 11.04 -4.00
N HIS A 36 -10.78 9.79 -4.18
CA HIS A 36 -9.37 9.52 -4.45
C HIS A 36 -8.91 10.11 -5.79
N LEU A 37 -9.69 9.94 -6.87
CA LEU A 37 -9.39 10.54 -8.17
C LEU A 37 -9.33 12.06 -8.10
N ASN A 38 -10.24 12.72 -7.39
CA ASN A 38 -10.20 14.16 -7.19
C ASN A 38 -8.93 14.61 -6.43
N THR A 39 -8.51 13.84 -5.44
CA THR A 39 -7.29 14.12 -4.68
C THR A 39 -6.04 13.99 -5.56
N ILE A 40 -5.97 12.95 -6.39
CA ILE A 40 -4.85 12.76 -7.34
C ILE A 40 -4.85 13.87 -8.38
N GLU A 41 -5.99 14.22 -8.96
CA GLU A 41 -6.11 15.28 -9.95
C GLU A 41 -5.58 16.61 -9.40
N ALA A 42 -5.99 17.00 -8.21
CA ALA A 42 -5.52 18.21 -7.55
C ALA A 42 -4.00 18.16 -7.29
N ASN A 43 -3.49 17.03 -6.80
CA ASN A 43 -2.06 16.83 -6.54
C ASN A 43 -1.23 16.94 -7.81
N ILE A 44 -1.65 16.33 -8.93
CA ILE A 44 -0.97 16.43 -10.23
C ILE A 44 -0.91 17.88 -10.70
N LEU A 45 -2.01 18.63 -10.58
CA LEU A 45 -2.06 20.03 -11.00
C LEU A 45 -1.15 20.92 -10.15
N ASP A 46 -1.06 20.66 -8.86
CA ASP A 46 -0.16 21.40 -7.98
C ASP A 46 1.32 21.07 -8.22
N ASN A 47 1.61 19.85 -8.65
CA ASN A 47 2.96 19.36 -8.93
C ASN A 47 3.29 19.25 -10.43
N ILE A 48 2.58 19.98 -11.29
CA ILE A 48 2.68 19.85 -12.75
C ILE A 48 4.10 20.00 -13.29
N GLN A 49 4.97 20.71 -12.59
CA GLN A 49 6.36 20.92 -12.98
C GLN A 49 7.16 19.62 -12.94
N ILE A 50 6.84 18.71 -12.03
CA ILE A 50 7.47 17.38 -11.94
C ILE A 50 7.18 16.60 -13.23
N PHE A 51 5.95 16.64 -13.73
CA PHE A 51 5.53 15.93 -14.95
C PHE A 51 6.12 16.52 -16.24
N LYS A 52 6.50 17.81 -16.26
CA LYS A 52 7.08 18.48 -17.42
C LYS A 52 8.58 18.22 -17.61
N GLY A 53 9.31 18.04 -16.52
CA GLY A 53 10.76 17.87 -16.53
C GLY A 53 11.24 16.44 -16.65
N PHE A 54 10.34 15.48 -16.62
CA PHE A 54 10.70 14.09 -16.50
C PHE A 54 11.27 13.50 -17.79
N LYS A 55 12.59 13.31 -17.80
CA LYS A 55 13.23 12.26 -18.57
C LYS A 55 13.12 10.99 -17.73
N SER A 56 12.66 9.91 -18.31
CA SER A 56 12.32 8.62 -17.71
C SER A 56 13.43 7.88 -16.90
N GLU A 57 14.51 8.57 -16.58
CA GLU A 57 15.59 8.08 -15.74
C GLU A 57 15.54 8.90 -14.44
N GLY A 58 15.17 8.25 -13.35
CA GLY A 58 15.00 8.89 -12.04
C GLY A 58 16.27 9.68 -11.66
N GLU A 59 16.08 10.90 -11.18
CA GLU A 59 17.17 11.69 -10.64
C GLU A 59 17.71 11.01 -9.39
N MET A 60 19.02 10.83 -9.31
CA MET A 60 19.67 10.36 -8.09
C MET A 60 19.77 11.51 -7.10
N THR A 61 19.35 11.27 -5.86
CA THR A 61 19.67 12.17 -4.75
C THR A 61 21.19 12.27 -4.58
N GLN A 62 21.67 13.28 -3.86
CA GLN A 62 23.07 13.39 -3.46
C GLN A 62 23.57 12.15 -2.70
N GLU A 63 22.65 11.36 -2.14
CA GLU A 63 22.91 10.09 -1.47
C GLU A 63 22.82 8.88 -2.41
N GLY A 64 22.53 9.10 -3.71
CA GLY A 64 22.45 8.07 -4.75
C GLY A 64 21.20 7.18 -4.66
N LEU A 65 20.15 7.64 -4.00
CA LEU A 65 18.83 7.03 -4.05
C LEU A 65 18.11 7.49 -5.33
N LEU A 66 17.50 6.56 -6.04
CA LEU A 66 16.56 6.90 -7.11
C LEU A 66 15.29 7.48 -6.47
N ILE A 67 14.98 8.73 -6.78
CA ILE A 67 13.71 9.33 -6.39
C ILE A 67 12.68 8.88 -7.41
N ASP A 68 11.74 8.07 -6.97
CA ASP A 68 10.55 7.75 -7.74
C ASP A 68 9.45 8.75 -7.37
N TYR A 69 9.36 9.82 -8.15
CA TYR A 69 8.36 10.88 -7.95
C TYR A 69 6.93 10.42 -8.22
N PHE A 70 6.73 9.26 -8.87
CA PHE A 70 5.42 8.72 -9.18
C PHE A 70 4.94 7.69 -8.16
N ARG A 71 5.78 7.32 -7.21
CA ARG A 71 5.45 6.30 -6.21
C ARG A 71 4.24 6.66 -5.35
N GLU A 72 3.98 7.94 -5.15
CA GLU A 72 2.79 8.40 -4.43
C GLU A 72 1.46 8.14 -5.17
N TYR A 73 1.53 7.88 -6.49
CA TYR A 73 0.38 7.52 -7.32
C TYR A 73 0.23 6.01 -7.50
N ASP A 74 1.14 5.21 -6.97
CA ASP A 74 1.05 3.76 -6.98
C ASP A 74 -0.15 3.29 -6.13
N LEU A 75 -0.70 2.16 -6.50
CA LEU A 75 -1.78 1.52 -5.77
C LEU A 75 -1.31 0.20 -5.18
N ASN A 76 -1.61 -0.03 -3.91
CA ASN A 76 -1.43 -1.33 -3.30
C ASN A 76 -2.80 -2.01 -3.14
N ILE A 77 -3.00 -3.10 -3.87
CA ILE A 77 -4.19 -3.94 -3.73
C ILE A 77 -3.95 -4.90 -2.59
N ILE A 78 -4.42 -4.52 -1.38
CA ILE A 78 -4.24 -5.32 -0.18
C ILE A 78 -5.11 -6.59 -0.21
N LEU A 79 -6.28 -6.50 -0.84
CA LEU A 79 -7.22 -7.60 -1.01
C LEU A 79 -7.92 -7.47 -2.36
N ASP A 80 -7.79 -8.49 -3.20
CA ASP A 80 -8.51 -8.58 -4.45
C ASP A 80 -9.60 -9.64 -4.35
N ASN A 81 -10.85 -9.23 -4.42
CA ASN A 81 -12.03 -10.07 -4.42
C ASN A 81 -12.77 -10.01 -5.77
N SER A 82 -12.16 -9.51 -6.83
CA SER A 82 -12.79 -9.32 -8.14
C SER A 82 -13.32 -10.62 -8.76
N GLU A 83 -12.65 -11.74 -8.48
CA GLU A 83 -13.06 -13.08 -8.95
C GLU A 83 -13.87 -13.87 -7.91
N THR A 84 -14.08 -13.32 -6.71
CA THR A 84 -14.77 -14.00 -5.62
C THR A 84 -16.27 -13.75 -5.70
N ASN A 85 -17.03 -14.74 -6.21
CA ASN A 85 -18.48 -14.66 -6.31
C ASN A 85 -19.20 -15.22 -5.07
N GLU A 86 -18.47 -15.90 -4.20
CA GLU A 86 -19.02 -16.58 -3.03
C GLU A 86 -18.36 -16.08 -1.74
N CYS A 87 -18.93 -16.46 -0.61
CA CYS A 87 -18.39 -16.16 0.70
C CYS A 87 -17.00 -16.79 0.87
N PRO A 88 -15.92 -16.07 1.12
CA PRO A 88 -14.60 -16.64 1.24
C PRO A 88 -14.50 -17.57 2.46
N VAL A 89 -13.91 -18.74 2.28
CA VAL A 89 -13.58 -19.68 3.35
C VAL A 89 -12.07 -19.89 3.37
N ILE A 90 -11.41 -19.32 4.34
CA ILE A 90 -9.96 -19.38 4.50
C ILE A 90 -9.62 -20.35 5.64
N VAL A 91 -8.84 -21.37 5.33
CA VAL A 91 -8.29 -22.30 6.34
C VAL A 91 -6.83 -21.92 6.58
N GLU A 92 -6.55 -21.39 7.76
CA GLU A 92 -5.18 -21.03 8.14
C GLU A 92 -4.59 -22.14 9.02
N THR A 93 -3.64 -22.84 8.48
CA THR A 93 -3.00 -24.00 9.15
C THR A 93 -1.83 -23.61 10.05
N ASN A 94 -1.22 -22.45 9.80
CA ASN A 94 -0.10 -21.91 10.59
C ASN A 94 -0.42 -20.48 11.06
N PRO A 95 -1.23 -20.30 12.11
CA PRO A 95 -1.77 -19.02 12.54
C PRO A 95 -0.74 -18.16 13.30
N THR A 96 0.41 -17.88 12.67
CA THR A 96 1.36 -16.90 13.20
C THR A 96 0.79 -15.49 13.13
N TYR A 97 1.40 -14.56 13.86
CA TYR A 97 0.97 -13.16 13.85
C TYR A 97 0.92 -12.58 12.43
N ILE A 98 1.98 -12.82 11.64
CA ILE A 98 2.11 -12.34 10.27
C ILE A 98 1.07 -12.99 9.35
N ASN A 99 0.91 -14.30 9.43
CA ASN A 99 -0.03 -15.02 8.58
C ASN A 99 -1.48 -14.62 8.84
N LEU A 100 -1.84 -14.34 10.09
CA LEU A 100 -3.19 -13.95 10.46
C LEU A 100 -3.50 -12.48 10.16
N PHE A 101 -2.63 -11.58 10.61
CA PHE A 101 -2.93 -10.16 10.62
C PHE A 101 -2.27 -9.39 9.48
N GLY A 102 -1.30 -10.01 8.80
CA GLY A 102 -0.50 -9.36 7.78
C GLY A 102 0.75 -8.68 8.33
N THR A 103 1.50 -8.05 7.46
CA THR A 103 2.76 -7.39 7.81
C THR A 103 3.03 -6.22 6.88
N ILE A 104 3.88 -5.30 7.32
CA ILE A 104 4.51 -4.29 6.49
C ILE A 104 5.94 -4.77 6.25
N GLU A 105 6.24 -5.13 5.00
CA GLU A 105 7.57 -5.60 4.62
C GLU A 105 8.55 -4.44 4.51
N LYS A 106 9.80 -4.68 4.87
CA LYS A 106 10.89 -3.74 4.66
C LYS A 106 11.73 -4.19 3.47
N VAL A 107 12.08 -3.24 2.63
CA VAL A 107 12.94 -3.46 1.48
C VAL A 107 14.29 -2.83 1.75
N ASN A 108 15.37 -3.54 1.42
CA ASN A 108 16.73 -3.00 1.51
C ASN A 108 17.09 -2.28 0.21
N ASP A 109 17.66 -1.09 0.32
CA ASP A 109 18.09 -0.27 -0.82
C ASP A 109 19.42 -0.74 -1.46
N GLY A 110 19.98 -1.85 -0.98
CA GLY A 110 21.29 -2.35 -1.42
C GLY A 110 22.48 -1.60 -0.81
N LYS A 111 22.24 -0.54 -0.05
CA LYS A 111 23.26 0.27 0.66
C LYS A 111 23.22 0.09 2.17
N GLY A 112 22.35 -0.80 2.64
CA GLY A 112 22.19 -1.11 4.05
C GLY A 112 21.04 -0.39 4.73
N ASN A 113 20.31 0.51 4.05
CA ASN A 113 19.14 1.15 4.61
C ASN A 113 17.89 0.30 4.36
N TRP A 114 17.01 0.24 5.35
CA TRP A 114 15.73 -0.44 5.26
C TRP A 114 14.62 0.59 5.25
N TYR A 115 13.75 0.50 4.27
CA TYR A 115 12.57 1.34 4.16
C TYR A 115 11.32 0.51 3.92
N SER A 116 10.18 1.05 4.28
CA SER A 116 8.88 0.49 3.98
C SER A 116 7.93 1.63 3.59
N ASP A 117 6.98 1.32 2.75
CA ASP A 117 5.90 2.22 2.40
C ASP A 117 4.58 1.47 2.27
N PHE A 118 3.54 2.15 1.82
CA PHE A 118 2.21 1.57 1.69
C PHE A 118 2.15 0.41 0.69
N THR A 119 3.04 0.35 -0.32
CA THR A 119 3.07 -0.74 -1.31
C THR A 119 3.59 -2.06 -0.73
N ASN A 120 4.27 -1.99 0.42
CA ASN A 120 4.84 -3.14 1.12
C ASN A 120 3.89 -3.75 2.16
N ILE A 121 2.66 -3.27 2.24
CA ILE A 121 1.64 -3.84 3.12
C ILE A 121 1.11 -5.13 2.51
N LYS A 122 1.17 -6.23 3.28
CA LYS A 122 0.65 -7.55 2.89
C LYS A 122 -0.50 -7.95 3.80
N SER A 123 -1.57 -8.44 3.20
CA SER A 123 -2.74 -8.92 3.95
C SER A 123 -2.50 -10.27 4.59
N GLY A 124 -3.02 -10.46 5.79
CA GLY A 124 -3.13 -11.77 6.44
C GLY A 124 -4.45 -12.48 6.11
N SER A 125 -4.55 -13.73 6.60
CA SER A 125 -5.74 -14.57 6.39
C SER A 125 -7.00 -13.97 7.01
N MET A 126 -6.88 -13.16 8.05
CA MET A 126 -8.03 -12.48 8.67
C MET A 126 -8.69 -11.46 7.72
N LEU A 127 -7.88 -10.69 7.00
CA LEU A 127 -8.41 -9.76 6.00
C LEU A 127 -8.94 -10.49 4.78
N ARG A 128 -8.25 -11.55 4.32
CA ARG A 128 -8.71 -12.38 3.20
C ARG A 128 -10.04 -13.08 3.48
N ALA A 129 -10.32 -13.38 4.76
CA ALA A 129 -11.57 -13.97 5.18
C ALA A 129 -12.68 -12.94 5.46
N ASN A 130 -12.44 -11.66 5.19
CA ASN A 130 -13.42 -10.61 5.47
C ASN A 130 -14.70 -10.83 4.67
N GLY A 131 -15.83 -10.79 5.35
CA GLY A 131 -17.15 -11.16 4.78
C GLY A 131 -17.39 -12.66 4.66
N GLY A 132 -16.51 -13.51 5.20
CA GLY A 132 -16.57 -14.95 5.13
C GLY A 132 -16.20 -15.67 6.41
N TYR A 133 -15.52 -16.79 6.26
CA TYR A 133 -15.13 -17.67 7.36
C TYR A 133 -13.62 -17.86 7.41
N LEU A 134 -13.06 -17.66 8.61
CA LEU A 134 -11.67 -18.00 8.92
C LEU A 134 -11.68 -19.23 9.84
N VAL A 135 -11.10 -20.32 9.35
CA VAL A 135 -10.99 -21.59 10.08
C VAL A 135 -9.59 -21.72 10.65
N LEU A 136 -9.49 -21.89 11.95
CA LEU A 136 -8.22 -21.93 12.69
C LEU A 136 -8.13 -23.17 13.58
N ASN A 137 -6.92 -23.73 13.69
CA ASN A 137 -6.65 -24.68 14.76
C ASN A 137 -6.35 -23.89 16.05
N VAL A 138 -7.24 -24.05 17.05
CA VAL A 138 -7.14 -23.31 18.30
C VAL A 138 -5.88 -23.63 19.11
N MET A 139 -5.37 -24.86 19.01
CA MET A 139 -4.14 -25.23 19.72
C MET A 139 -2.94 -24.44 19.20
N HIS A 140 -2.77 -24.38 17.88
CA HIS A 140 -1.70 -23.58 17.24
C HIS A 140 -1.86 -22.09 17.50
N LEU A 141 -3.10 -21.60 17.60
CA LEU A 141 -3.38 -20.21 17.93
C LEU A 141 -2.86 -19.80 19.33
N PHE A 142 -2.95 -20.72 20.31
CA PHE A 142 -2.49 -20.46 21.67
C PHE A 142 -0.97 -20.63 21.84
N GLU A 143 -0.32 -21.36 20.96
CA GLU A 143 1.13 -21.53 20.96
C GLU A 143 1.86 -20.26 20.53
N GLU A 144 1.22 -19.44 19.68
CA GLU A 144 1.85 -18.23 19.13
C GLU A 144 1.64 -17.02 20.05
N PRO A 145 2.73 -16.42 20.56
CA PRO A 145 2.63 -15.31 21.52
C PRO A 145 1.88 -14.10 20.95
N GLY A 146 0.92 -13.59 21.71
CA GLY A 146 0.20 -12.36 21.39
C GLY A 146 -0.92 -12.49 20.37
N VAL A 147 -0.99 -13.58 19.60
CA VAL A 147 -2.01 -13.79 18.56
C VAL A 147 -3.42 -13.81 19.17
N TRP A 148 -3.63 -14.60 20.21
CA TRP A 148 -4.93 -14.66 20.89
C TRP A 148 -5.39 -13.31 21.43
N LYS A 149 -4.46 -12.53 22.01
CA LYS A 149 -4.78 -11.20 22.53
C LYS A 149 -5.20 -10.24 21.41
N SER A 150 -4.48 -10.27 20.30
CA SER A 150 -4.77 -9.43 19.13
C SER A 150 -6.07 -9.84 18.45
N LEU A 151 -6.32 -11.15 18.31
CA LEU A 151 -7.57 -11.67 17.75
C LEU A 151 -8.79 -11.19 18.55
N LYS A 152 -8.74 -11.31 19.87
CA LYS A 152 -9.84 -10.80 20.74
C LYS A 152 -10.06 -9.29 20.54
N ARG A 153 -8.97 -8.50 20.47
CA ARG A 153 -9.05 -7.05 20.24
C ARG A 153 -9.72 -6.74 18.91
N ILE A 154 -9.30 -7.41 17.84
CA ILE A 154 -9.86 -7.21 16.50
C ILE A 154 -11.36 -7.56 16.47
N LEU A 155 -11.75 -8.70 17.05
CA LEU A 155 -13.15 -9.11 17.12
C LEU A 155 -14.01 -8.16 17.98
N THR A 156 -13.42 -7.53 18.99
CA THR A 156 -14.13 -6.57 19.85
C THR A 156 -14.33 -5.22 19.19
N TYR A 157 -13.29 -4.73 18.50
CA TYR A 157 -13.28 -3.36 17.97
C TYR A 157 -13.49 -3.26 16.45
N ASN A 158 -13.55 -4.41 15.74
CA ASN A 158 -13.66 -4.49 14.27
C ASN A 158 -12.58 -3.65 13.55
N LYS A 159 -11.37 -3.62 14.13
CA LYS A 159 -10.22 -2.90 13.55
C LYS A 159 -9.00 -3.81 13.51
N LEU A 160 -8.48 -4.01 12.30
CA LEU A 160 -7.23 -4.72 12.07
C LEU A 160 -6.09 -3.70 11.98
N GLU A 161 -5.05 -3.89 12.79
CA GLU A 161 -3.81 -3.14 12.73
C GLU A 161 -2.73 -4.04 12.14
N ILE A 162 -2.22 -3.66 10.97
CA ILE A 162 -1.08 -4.33 10.36
C ILE A 162 0.18 -3.66 10.88
N GLN A 163 1.09 -4.45 11.43
CA GLN A 163 2.31 -3.97 12.07
C GLN A 163 3.54 -4.41 11.28
N GLU A 164 4.63 -3.67 11.44
CA GLU A 164 5.93 -4.13 10.96
C GLU A 164 6.31 -5.43 11.63
N SER A 165 6.92 -6.33 10.87
CA SER A 165 7.39 -7.60 11.42
C SER A 165 8.51 -7.36 12.45
N PRO A 166 8.35 -7.79 13.69
CA PRO A 166 9.41 -7.66 14.71
C PRO A 166 10.66 -8.48 14.38
N TYR A 167 10.56 -9.44 13.47
CA TYR A 167 11.67 -10.31 13.10
C TYR A 167 12.79 -9.61 12.31
N HIS A 168 12.51 -8.48 11.66
CA HIS A 168 13.55 -7.72 10.95
C HIS A 168 14.52 -6.98 11.88
N LEU A 169 14.15 -6.73 13.13
CA LEU A 169 15.05 -6.16 14.13
C LEU A 169 16.06 -7.19 14.67
N SER A 170 15.76 -8.48 14.57
CA SER A 170 16.64 -9.57 15.00
C SER A 170 17.50 -10.17 13.88
N MET A 171 17.17 -9.89 12.61
CA MET A 171 17.90 -10.43 11.46
C MET A 171 19.15 -9.63 11.06
N SER A 172 19.49 -8.56 11.78
CA SER A 172 20.76 -7.86 11.57
C SER A 172 22.00 -8.65 12.03
N SER A 173 21.88 -9.86 12.54
CA SER A 173 23.00 -10.58 13.13
C SER A 173 23.15 -12.06 12.80
N THR A 174 22.38 -12.65 11.87
CA THR A 174 22.61 -14.08 11.55
C THR A 174 22.27 -14.41 10.11
N SER A 175 23.15 -14.08 9.19
CA SER A 175 23.31 -14.90 8.01
C SER A 175 24.25 -16.05 8.36
N LEU A 176 23.74 -17.09 8.96
CA LEU A 176 24.42 -18.37 8.99
C LEU A 176 23.95 -19.15 7.79
N ILE A 177 24.77 -19.12 6.78
CA ILE A 177 24.72 -20.08 5.67
C ILE A 177 25.70 -21.20 6.06
N PRO A 178 25.26 -22.45 6.07
CA PRO A 178 26.17 -23.57 6.18
C PRO A 178 27.04 -23.73 4.94
#